data_3373f10f72b995e35fbf377b998dcecf
#
_entry.id   3373f10f72b995e35fbf377b998dcecf
#
_cell.length_a   1.000
_cell.length_b   1.000
_cell.length_c   1.000
_cell.angle_alpha   90.00
_cell.angle_beta   90.00
_cell.angle_gamma   90.00
#
_symmetry.space_group_name_H-M   'P 1'
#
loop_
_entity.id
_entity.type
_entity.pdbx_description
1 polymer ?
#
loop_
_entity_poly.entity_id
_entity_poly.type
_entity_poly.pdbx_seq_one_letter_code
_entity_poly.pdbx_strand_id
1 'polypeptide(L)'
;ISREAAEKLRMQKHTVTEIGTISGAELVDKAATHPISGAAVPILPASFVDPDMGSGLVMSVPAHAPFDYIALRDLQQQGKYTEIVPIPLVTVPNFGKIPAQEIVEKNKIPHQDDPRMDELTQELYTAEFSKGKLNENCGEHAGKSVRQAREDVTREFVDTRGSIIFHDMSEKRVICRCGNRVYVKILDDQWFLNYADPAWKEQIHAQLPKVALVPPEVRAEFERTVDWLKEWPCTRRVGLGTHVPWDPK
;
A
#
# COMPACT_ATOMS: atom_id res chain seq x y z
N ILE A 1 16.85 4.03 -1.91
CA ILE A 1 16.04 2.86 -1.53
C ILE A 1 16.89 1.85 -0.77
N SER A 2 16.26 0.99 0.03
CA SER A 2 16.94 -0.13 0.70
C SER A 2 17.46 -1.17 -0.32
N ARG A 3 18.38 -2.03 0.11
CA ARG A 3 18.84 -3.16 -0.72
C ARG A 3 17.68 -4.12 -1.02
N GLU A 4 16.85 -4.37 -0.04
CA GLU A 4 15.67 -5.22 -0.12
C GLU A 4 14.66 -4.67 -1.15
N ALA A 5 14.43 -3.38 -1.15
CA ALA A 5 13.58 -2.72 -2.14
C ALA A 5 14.17 -2.83 -3.56
N ALA A 6 15.48 -2.69 -3.71
CA ALA A 6 16.14 -2.87 -5.01
C ALA A 6 15.96 -4.28 -5.57
N GLU A 7 16.05 -5.31 -4.71
CA GLU A 7 15.79 -6.70 -5.12
C GLU A 7 14.33 -6.93 -5.51
N LYS A 8 13.37 -6.41 -4.74
CA LYS A 8 11.95 -6.47 -5.08
C LYS A 8 11.64 -5.79 -6.42
N LEU A 9 12.22 -4.62 -6.68
CA LEU A 9 12.05 -3.93 -7.97
C LEU A 9 12.59 -4.77 -9.15
N ARG A 10 13.72 -5.45 -9.00
CA ARG A 10 14.24 -6.37 -10.03
C ARG A 10 13.26 -7.54 -10.27
N MET A 11 12.65 -8.09 -9.22
CA MET A 11 11.61 -9.11 -9.36
C MET A 11 10.37 -8.60 -10.09
N GLN A 12 10.10 -7.28 -10.03
CA GLN A 12 9.01 -6.60 -10.72
C GLN A 12 9.44 -6.03 -12.10
N LYS A 13 10.58 -6.49 -12.65
CA LYS A 13 11.12 -6.16 -13.96
C LYS A 13 11.56 -4.72 -14.14
N HIS A 14 11.78 -4.00 -13.07
CA HIS A 14 12.43 -2.71 -13.15
C HIS A 14 13.94 -2.86 -13.27
N THR A 15 14.54 -2.03 -14.12
CA THR A 15 16.00 -1.93 -14.20
C THR A 15 16.51 -1.15 -12.99
N VAL A 16 17.36 -1.80 -12.19
CA VAL A 16 17.97 -1.18 -11.01
C VAL A 16 19.48 -1.25 -11.13
N THR A 17 20.12 -0.09 -11.22
CA THR A 17 21.58 0.06 -11.26
C THR A 17 22.07 0.54 -9.90
N GLU A 18 22.95 -0.21 -9.27
CA GLU A 18 23.59 0.20 -8.02
C GLU A 18 24.77 1.11 -8.36
N ILE A 19 24.72 2.35 -7.90
CA ILE A 19 25.77 3.37 -8.11
C ILE A 19 26.61 3.60 -6.85
N GLY A 20 26.15 3.11 -5.70
CA GLY A 20 26.83 3.19 -4.41
C GLY A 20 25.91 2.82 -3.28
N THR A 21 26.48 2.71 -2.10
CA THR A 21 25.77 2.40 -0.85
C THR A 21 26.12 3.46 0.20
N ILE A 22 25.11 3.89 0.95
CA ILE A 22 25.26 4.82 2.07
C ILE A 22 24.46 4.28 3.25
N SER A 23 24.96 4.44 4.45
CA SER A 23 24.22 4.09 5.66
C SER A 23 23.05 5.06 5.87
N GLY A 24 21.89 4.55 6.31
CA GLY A 24 20.75 5.40 6.69
C GLY A 24 21.13 6.44 7.76
N ALA A 25 22.02 6.10 8.69
CA ALA A 25 22.51 7.01 9.70
C ALA A 25 23.26 8.23 9.11
N GLU A 26 23.92 8.07 7.98
CA GLU A 26 24.61 9.17 7.27
C GLU A 26 23.64 10.11 6.53
N LEU A 27 22.40 9.70 6.36
CA LEU A 27 21.33 10.50 5.77
C LEU A 27 20.63 11.38 6.80
N VAL A 28 20.66 11.01 8.08
CA VAL A 28 20.05 11.79 9.17
C VAL A 28 20.61 13.22 9.16
N ASP A 29 19.76 14.21 9.44
CA ASP A 29 20.04 15.64 9.40
C ASP A 29 20.35 16.22 8.01
N LYS A 30 20.34 15.41 6.95
CA LYS A 30 20.32 15.91 5.57
C LYS A 30 18.88 16.26 5.15
N ALA A 31 18.76 16.93 4.02
CA ALA A 31 17.46 17.28 3.45
C ALA A 31 17.19 16.51 2.16
N ALA A 32 15.94 16.12 1.97
CA ALA A 32 15.40 15.66 0.71
C ALA A 32 14.49 16.76 0.11
N THR A 33 14.35 16.75 -1.21
CA THR A 33 13.42 17.67 -1.90
C THR A 33 12.05 17.00 -1.99
N HIS A 34 11.02 17.69 -1.45
CA HIS A 34 9.65 17.21 -1.57
C HIS A 34 9.19 17.27 -3.04
N PRO A 35 8.71 16.15 -3.62
CA PRO A 35 8.51 16.05 -5.07
C PRO A 35 7.39 16.92 -5.64
N ILE A 36 6.45 17.38 -4.82
CA ILE A 36 5.35 18.25 -5.24
C ILE A 36 5.71 19.73 -5.02
N SER A 37 6.07 20.08 -3.79
CA SER A 37 6.26 21.48 -3.40
C SER A 37 7.67 22.02 -3.70
N GLY A 38 8.64 21.16 -3.96
CA GLY A 38 10.05 21.52 -4.08
C GLY A 38 10.72 21.92 -2.74
N ALA A 39 9.99 21.89 -1.64
CA ALA A 39 10.50 22.26 -0.34
C ALA A 39 11.56 21.26 0.16
N ALA A 40 12.56 21.75 0.86
CA ALA A 40 13.50 20.91 1.59
C ALA A 40 12.82 20.31 2.82
N VAL A 41 12.86 18.99 2.95
CA VAL A 41 12.34 18.25 4.10
C VAL A 41 13.49 17.53 4.81
N PRO A 42 13.62 17.63 6.14
CA PRO A 42 14.70 16.98 6.87
C PRO A 42 14.50 15.46 6.90
N ILE A 43 15.61 14.73 6.92
CA ILE A 43 15.62 13.27 7.07
C ILE A 43 15.84 12.95 8.55
N LEU A 44 14.87 12.29 9.16
CA LEU A 44 14.85 11.98 10.58
C LEU A 44 15.00 10.47 10.82
N PRO A 45 15.59 10.06 11.97
CA PRO A 45 15.61 8.66 12.37
C PRO A 45 14.22 8.25 12.93
N ALA A 46 13.78 7.02 12.60
CA ALA A 46 12.58 6.44 13.18
C ALA A 46 12.72 4.92 13.30
N SER A 47 12.41 4.35 14.48
CA SER A 47 12.59 2.91 14.73
C SER A 47 11.54 2.05 14.05
N PHE A 48 10.37 2.60 13.76
CA PHE A 48 9.31 1.87 13.06
C PHE A 48 9.58 1.62 11.58
N VAL A 49 10.55 2.32 10.98
CA VAL A 49 10.89 2.16 9.55
C VAL A 49 11.61 0.85 9.34
N ASP A 50 10.95 -0.04 8.59
CA ASP A 50 11.49 -1.33 8.22
C ASP A 50 12.11 -1.23 6.81
N PRO A 51 13.43 -1.50 6.64
CA PRO A 51 14.08 -1.47 5.33
C PRO A 51 13.50 -2.46 4.33
N ASP A 52 12.75 -3.43 4.83
CA ASP A 52 12.10 -4.49 4.07
C ASP A 52 10.67 -4.14 3.64
N MET A 53 10.17 -2.96 4.03
CA MET A 53 8.86 -2.46 3.63
C MET A 53 8.98 -1.31 2.62
N GLY A 54 8.25 -1.42 1.51
CA GLY A 54 8.26 -0.40 0.47
C GLY A 54 9.67 -0.09 -0.03
N SER A 55 10.02 1.18 -0.06
CA SER A 55 11.36 1.66 -0.48
C SER A 55 12.42 1.60 0.64
N GLY A 56 12.04 1.28 1.88
CA GLY A 56 12.89 1.42 3.07
C GLY A 56 13.07 2.87 3.53
N LEU A 57 12.40 3.81 2.88
CA LEU A 57 12.34 5.23 3.23
C LEU A 57 10.87 5.65 3.27
N VAL A 58 10.48 6.43 4.26
CA VAL A 58 9.10 6.85 4.45
C VAL A 58 8.98 8.36 4.24
N MET A 59 8.04 8.79 3.40
CA MET A 59 7.61 10.17 3.36
C MET A 59 6.71 10.42 4.58
N SER A 60 7.26 11.08 5.60
CA SER A 60 6.59 11.28 6.86
C SER A 60 5.47 12.33 6.76
N VAL A 61 4.31 12.01 7.33
CA VAL A 61 3.12 12.87 7.41
C VAL A 61 2.58 12.89 8.85
N PRO A 62 3.28 13.49 9.80
CA PRO A 62 2.98 13.39 11.23
C PRO A 62 1.63 13.97 11.66
N ALA A 63 0.95 14.73 10.79
CA ALA A 63 -0.43 15.16 11.06
C ALA A 63 -1.46 14.02 10.87
N HIS A 64 -1.14 13.01 10.04
CA HIS A 64 -2.08 12.00 9.56
C HIS A 64 -1.64 10.55 9.80
N ALA A 65 -0.36 10.32 10.07
CA ALA A 65 0.19 9.01 10.35
C ALA A 65 0.58 8.90 11.83
N PRO A 66 -0.11 8.06 12.64
CA PRO A 66 0.19 7.91 14.07
C PRO A 66 1.63 7.51 14.36
N PHE A 67 2.23 6.60 13.57
CA PHE A 67 3.63 6.24 13.71
C PHE A 67 4.58 7.42 13.45
N ASP A 68 4.29 8.24 12.44
CA ASP A 68 5.10 9.41 12.12
C ASP A 68 5.00 10.48 13.22
N TYR A 69 3.78 10.68 13.74
CA TYR A 69 3.55 11.62 14.84
C TYR A 69 4.33 11.23 16.09
N ILE A 70 4.21 9.95 16.49
CA ILE A 70 4.85 9.51 17.73
C ILE A 70 6.39 9.48 17.60
N ALA A 71 6.92 9.14 16.41
CA ALA A 71 8.35 9.21 16.17
C ALA A 71 8.89 10.64 16.24
N LEU A 72 8.18 11.62 15.65
CA LEU A 72 8.52 13.03 15.77
C LEU A 72 8.42 13.50 17.22
N ARG A 73 7.33 13.18 17.93
CA ARG A 73 7.15 13.53 19.35
C ARG A 73 8.27 12.99 20.22
N ASP A 74 8.68 11.74 20.03
CA ASP A 74 9.74 11.12 20.81
C ASP A 74 11.10 11.82 20.61
N LEU A 75 11.36 12.32 19.39
CA LEU A 75 12.55 13.14 19.10
C LEU A 75 12.44 14.53 19.74
N GLN A 76 11.27 15.16 19.70
CA GLN A 76 11.02 16.47 20.29
C GLN A 76 11.13 16.43 21.83
N GLN A 77 10.70 15.35 22.47
CA GLN A 77 10.90 15.15 23.91
C GLN A 77 12.37 15.05 24.30
N GLN A 78 13.25 14.66 23.36
CA GLN A 78 14.71 14.69 23.53
C GLN A 78 15.33 16.06 23.22
N GLY A 79 14.52 17.08 22.92
CA GLY A 79 14.97 18.41 22.54
C GLY A 79 15.48 18.54 21.11
N LYS A 80 15.19 17.56 20.24
CA LYS A 80 15.57 17.56 18.82
C LYS A 80 14.37 17.91 17.93
N TYR A 81 14.61 18.63 16.84
CA TYR A 81 13.61 18.96 15.80
C TYR A 81 12.32 19.61 16.36
N THR A 82 12.48 20.42 17.41
CA THR A 82 11.36 21.09 18.09
C THR A 82 10.66 22.13 17.23
N GLU A 83 11.32 22.59 16.18
CA GLU A 83 10.82 23.52 15.17
C GLU A 83 9.85 22.87 14.15
N ILE A 84 9.83 21.53 14.07
CA ILE A 84 8.98 20.83 13.11
C ILE A 84 7.55 20.76 13.64
N VAL A 85 6.63 21.33 12.87
CA VAL A 85 5.18 21.30 13.18
C VAL A 85 4.46 20.45 12.17
N PRO A 86 3.61 19.50 12.61
CA PRO A 86 2.77 18.70 11.71
C PRO A 86 1.84 19.58 10.87
N ILE A 87 1.80 19.36 9.56
CA ILE A 87 0.97 20.11 8.61
C ILE A 87 -0.29 19.30 8.29
N PRO A 88 -1.49 19.76 8.70
CA PRO A 88 -2.72 19.05 8.39
C PRO A 88 -3.09 19.22 6.91
N LEU A 89 -3.24 18.11 6.21
CA LEU A 89 -3.61 18.05 4.79
C LEU A 89 -5.04 17.57 4.57
N VAL A 90 -5.62 16.86 5.54
CA VAL A 90 -6.94 16.24 5.43
C VAL A 90 -7.78 16.61 6.64
N THR A 91 -9.01 17.05 6.40
CA THR A 91 -10.03 17.18 7.43
C THR A 91 -10.83 15.89 7.51
N VAL A 92 -10.92 15.32 8.72
CA VAL A 92 -11.64 14.08 8.99
C VAL A 92 -12.76 14.37 9.99
N PRO A 93 -14.01 14.01 9.71
CA PRO A 93 -15.11 14.18 10.66
C PRO A 93 -14.83 13.46 11.98
N ASN A 94 -15.14 14.10 13.09
CA ASN A 94 -14.94 13.62 14.47
C ASN A 94 -13.48 13.55 14.94
N PHE A 95 -12.53 14.10 14.16
CA PHE A 95 -11.16 14.31 14.58
C PHE A 95 -10.82 15.80 14.59
N GLY A 96 -9.89 16.17 15.47
CA GLY A 96 -9.35 17.53 15.53
C GLY A 96 -8.45 17.88 14.34
N LYS A 97 -7.76 19.00 14.45
CA LYS A 97 -6.92 19.56 13.39
C LYS A 97 -5.74 18.64 13.02
N ILE A 98 -5.22 17.89 13.98
CA ILE A 98 -4.10 16.95 13.79
C ILE A 98 -4.58 15.56 14.27
N PRO A 99 -5.23 14.78 13.39
CA PRO A 99 -5.86 13.51 13.76
C PRO A 99 -4.89 12.49 14.37
N ALA A 100 -3.66 12.42 13.86
CA ALA A 100 -2.64 11.50 14.37
C ALA A 100 -2.24 11.83 15.82
N GLN A 101 -2.10 13.12 16.15
CA GLN A 101 -1.87 13.56 17.52
C GLN A 101 -3.01 13.16 18.43
N GLU A 102 -4.25 13.47 18.03
CA GLU A 102 -5.42 13.21 18.84
C GLU A 102 -5.57 11.74 19.19
N ILE A 103 -5.43 10.84 18.19
CA ILE A 103 -5.61 9.41 18.43
C ILE A 103 -4.49 8.84 19.33
N VAL A 104 -3.25 9.30 19.17
CA VAL A 104 -2.11 8.87 20.00
C VAL A 104 -2.24 9.36 21.43
N GLU A 105 -2.57 10.64 21.64
CA GLU A 105 -2.67 11.24 22.97
C GLU A 105 -3.89 10.74 23.75
N LYS A 106 -5.05 10.63 23.09
CA LYS A 106 -6.27 10.10 23.70
C LYS A 106 -6.08 8.67 24.21
N ASN A 107 -5.33 7.86 23.49
CA ASN A 107 -5.02 6.48 23.85
C ASN A 107 -3.79 6.36 24.75
N LYS A 108 -3.14 7.49 25.11
CA LYS A 108 -1.98 7.56 26.00
C LYS A 108 -0.86 6.61 25.54
N ILE A 109 -0.54 6.64 24.24
CA ILE A 109 0.51 5.80 23.68
C ILE A 109 1.87 6.32 24.16
N PRO A 110 2.69 5.48 24.83
CA PRO A 110 3.95 5.93 25.42
C PRO A 110 5.09 6.09 24.39
N HIS A 111 5.20 5.20 23.42
CA HIS A 111 6.28 5.17 22.40
C HIS A 111 5.83 4.44 21.13
N GLN A 112 6.63 4.54 20.07
CA GLN A 112 6.30 4.04 18.73
C GLN A 112 6.23 2.50 18.63
N ASP A 113 6.78 1.76 19.60
CA ASP A 113 6.72 0.28 19.62
C ASP A 113 5.52 -0.26 20.42
N ASP A 114 4.54 0.57 20.78
CA ASP A 114 3.33 0.13 21.48
C ASP A 114 2.50 -0.78 20.55
N PRO A 115 2.09 -1.97 20.99
CA PRO A 115 1.36 -2.94 20.14
C PRO A 115 0.00 -2.45 19.63
N ARG A 116 -0.58 -1.40 20.24
CA ARG A 116 -1.84 -0.78 19.81
C ARG A 116 -1.66 0.14 18.60
N MET A 117 -0.44 0.48 18.23
CA MET A 117 -0.18 1.43 17.16
C MET A 117 -0.72 0.99 15.80
N ASP A 118 -0.63 -0.30 15.48
CA ASP A 118 -1.15 -0.82 14.21
C ASP A 118 -2.68 -0.66 14.14
N GLU A 119 -3.41 -0.97 15.21
CA GLU A 119 -4.87 -0.83 15.29
C GLU A 119 -5.30 0.64 15.18
N LEU A 120 -4.67 1.53 15.92
CA LEU A 120 -4.98 2.96 15.88
C LEU A 120 -4.66 3.59 14.54
N THR A 121 -3.59 3.15 13.88
CA THR A 121 -3.24 3.59 12.53
C THR A 121 -4.29 3.13 11.52
N GLN A 122 -4.75 1.89 11.62
CA GLN A 122 -5.80 1.37 10.76
C GLN A 122 -7.14 2.10 10.97
N GLU A 123 -7.49 2.42 12.21
CA GLU A 123 -8.69 3.21 12.54
C GLU A 123 -8.66 4.57 11.85
N LEU A 124 -7.56 5.32 12.02
CA LEU A 124 -7.42 6.65 11.44
C LEU A 124 -7.42 6.59 9.90
N TYR A 125 -6.64 5.70 9.30
CA TYR A 125 -6.55 5.57 7.84
C TYR A 125 -7.88 5.17 7.21
N THR A 126 -8.67 4.33 7.88
CA THR A 126 -10.01 3.97 7.43
C THR A 126 -10.95 5.18 7.46
N ALA A 127 -10.88 6.00 8.50
CA ALA A 127 -11.66 7.22 8.62
C ALA A 127 -11.26 8.26 7.57
N GLU A 128 -9.97 8.50 7.37
CA GLU A 128 -9.44 9.42 6.35
C GLU A 128 -9.82 8.99 4.93
N PHE A 129 -9.61 7.73 4.59
CA PHE A 129 -9.90 7.22 3.25
C PHE A 129 -11.39 7.26 2.90
N SER A 130 -12.25 6.98 3.88
CA SER A 130 -13.70 6.91 3.66
C SER A 130 -14.40 8.27 3.72
N LYS A 131 -13.95 9.19 4.58
CA LYS A 131 -14.65 10.44 4.90
C LYS A 131 -13.77 11.68 4.83
N GLY A 132 -12.46 11.53 4.67
CA GLY A 132 -11.50 12.64 4.62
C GLY A 132 -11.65 13.47 3.36
N LYS A 133 -11.45 14.77 3.52
CA LYS A 133 -11.37 15.76 2.42
C LYS A 133 -10.09 16.57 2.55
N LEU A 134 -9.45 16.82 1.42
CA LEU A 134 -8.22 17.60 1.38
C LEU A 134 -8.47 19.06 1.72
N ASN A 135 -7.57 19.64 2.50
CA ASN A 135 -7.62 21.04 2.94
C ASN A 135 -7.19 21.99 1.82
N GLU A 136 -7.44 23.29 2.01
CA GLU A 136 -7.12 24.34 1.04
C GLU A 136 -5.62 24.42 0.69
N ASN A 137 -4.74 24.04 1.61
CA ASN A 137 -3.30 24.00 1.38
C ASN A 137 -2.84 22.87 0.44
N CYS A 138 -3.76 22.03 -0.04
CA CYS A 138 -3.49 20.98 -1.04
C CYS A 138 -3.64 21.47 -2.49
N GLY A 139 -3.73 22.77 -2.73
CA GLY A 139 -3.77 23.37 -4.08
C GLY A 139 -4.95 22.86 -4.92
N GLU A 140 -4.68 22.37 -6.12
CA GLU A 140 -5.70 21.88 -7.07
C GLU A 140 -6.48 20.64 -6.60
N HIS A 141 -5.99 19.96 -5.57
CA HIS A 141 -6.67 18.83 -4.95
C HIS A 141 -7.55 19.23 -3.76
N ALA A 142 -7.59 20.52 -3.38
CA ALA A 142 -8.40 21.00 -2.26
C ALA A 142 -9.87 20.62 -2.42
N GLY A 143 -10.49 20.20 -1.33
CA GLY A 143 -11.90 19.77 -1.29
C GLY A 143 -12.21 18.38 -1.87
N LYS A 144 -11.28 17.76 -2.60
CA LYS A 144 -11.45 16.38 -3.09
C LYS A 144 -11.46 15.38 -1.94
N SER A 145 -12.14 14.25 -2.12
CA SER A 145 -11.98 13.12 -1.19
C SER A 145 -10.56 12.53 -1.30
N VAL A 146 -10.08 11.95 -0.21
CA VAL A 146 -8.76 11.28 -0.18
C VAL A 146 -8.65 10.22 -1.30
N ARG A 147 -9.74 9.48 -1.58
CA ARG A 147 -9.78 8.50 -2.66
C ARG A 147 -9.53 9.13 -4.03
N GLN A 148 -10.26 10.19 -4.37
CA GLN A 148 -10.12 10.90 -5.65
C GLN A 148 -8.72 11.50 -5.79
N ALA A 149 -8.25 12.19 -4.76
CA ALA A 149 -6.93 12.81 -4.78
C ALA A 149 -5.80 11.77 -4.95
N ARG A 150 -5.93 10.61 -4.29
CA ARG A 150 -4.97 9.51 -4.44
C ARG A 150 -4.88 9.02 -5.89
N GLU A 151 -6.03 8.84 -6.55
CA GLU A 151 -6.07 8.39 -7.95
C GLU A 151 -5.45 9.43 -8.89
N ASP A 152 -5.80 10.71 -8.72
CA ASP A 152 -5.30 11.82 -9.54
C ASP A 152 -3.78 11.98 -9.38
N VAL A 153 -3.29 12.06 -8.14
CA VAL A 153 -1.86 12.21 -7.82
C VAL A 153 -1.06 11.00 -8.31
N THR A 154 -1.57 9.78 -8.12
CA THR A 154 -0.89 8.57 -8.61
C THR A 154 -0.71 8.64 -10.12
N ARG A 155 -1.76 9.00 -10.87
CA ARG A 155 -1.72 9.14 -12.33
C ARG A 155 -0.72 10.22 -12.74
N GLU A 156 -0.78 11.41 -12.13
CA GLU A 156 0.16 12.49 -12.41
C GLU A 156 1.61 12.04 -12.22
N PHE A 157 1.92 11.38 -11.10
CA PHE A 157 3.29 10.97 -10.80
C PHE A 157 3.82 9.93 -11.77
N VAL A 158 2.99 8.96 -12.16
CA VAL A 158 3.38 7.93 -13.13
C VAL A 158 3.54 8.51 -14.53
N ASP A 159 2.59 9.34 -14.97
CA ASP A 159 2.52 9.82 -16.34
C ASP A 159 3.51 10.96 -16.62
N THR A 160 3.75 11.84 -15.64
CA THR A 160 4.49 13.09 -15.87
C THR A 160 5.80 13.22 -15.10
N ARG A 161 5.98 12.49 -13.98
CA ARG A 161 7.15 12.64 -13.09
C ARG A 161 8.09 11.44 -13.09
N GLY A 162 7.86 10.47 -13.97
CA GLY A 162 8.71 9.28 -14.08
C GLY A 162 8.68 8.36 -12.86
N SER A 163 7.64 8.46 -12.04
CA SER A 163 7.43 7.55 -10.92
C SER A 163 6.97 6.19 -11.41
N ILE A 164 7.26 5.15 -10.65
CA ILE A 164 6.87 3.78 -10.95
C ILE A 164 5.92 3.23 -9.89
N ILE A 165 5.07 2.30 -10.29
CA ILE A 165 4.26 1.55 -9.33
C ILE A 165 5.14 0.45 -8.73
N PHE A 166 5.30 0.50 -7.43
CA PHE A 166 5.98 -0.53 -6.65
C PHE A 166 4.95 -1.35 -5.89
N HIS A 167 4.91 -2.65 -6.17
CA HIS A 167 3.99 -3.58 -5.52
C HIS A 167 4.68 -4.24 -4.33
N ASP A 168 4.05 -4.17 -3.16
CA ASP A 168 4.53 -4.87 -1.96
C ASP A 168 3.36 -5.57 -1.25
N MET A 169 3.69 -6.45 -0.32
CA MET A 169 2.68 -7.12 0.51
C MET A 169 2.10 -6.10 1.50
N SER A 170 0.80 -6.18 1.76
CA SER A 170 0.13 -5.33 2.76
C SER A 170 0.55 -5.65 4.20
N GLU A 171 1.02 -6.88 4.41
CA GLU A 171 1.50 -7.35 5.71
C GLU A 171 3.02 -7.29 5.78
N LYS A 172 3.57 -6.90 6.93
CA LYS A 172 5.01 -6.73 7.14
C LYS A 172 5.82 -8.00 6.81
N ARG A 173 5.28 -9.17 7.06
CA ARG A 173 6.00 -10.44 6.83
C ARG A 173 5.06 -11.57 6.48
N VAL A 174 4.99 -11.92 5.23
CA VAL A 174 4.25 -13.10 4.74
C VAL A 174 5.23 -14.26 4.53
N ILE A 175 4.95 -15.38 5.17
CA ILE A 175 5.80 -16.58 5.13
C ILE A 175 5.04 -17.73 4.46
N CYS A 176 5.66 -18.35 3.48
CA CYS A 176 5.17 -19.54 2.81
C CYS A 176 5.20 -20.75 3.77
N ARG A 177 4.40 -21.77 3.49
CA ARG A 177 4.45 -23.07 4.20
C ARG A 177 5.83 -23.73 4.23
N CYS A 178 6.70 -23.40 3.28
CA CYS A 178 8.08 -23.86 3.22
C CYS A 178 9.05 -23.07 4.11
N GLY A 179 8.55 -22.08 4.89
CA GLY A 179 9.36 -21.23 5.74
C GLY A 179 10.00 -20.03 5.04
N ASN A 180 9.90 -19.95 3.71
CA ASN A 180 10.49 -18.84 2.95
C ASN A 180 9.56 -17.64 2.92
N ARG A 181 10.15 -16.45 2.81
CA ARG A 181 9.42 -15.20 2.64
C ARG A 181 8.74 -15.13 1.28
N VAL A 182 7.54 -14.56 1.25
CA VAL A 182 6.77 -14.32 0.03
C VAL A 182 7.05 -12.91 -0.48
N TYR A 183 7.25 -12.78 -1.79
CA TYR A 183 7.47 -11.51 -2.49
C TYR A 183 6.51 -11.36 -3.66
N VAL A 184 6.17 -10.11 -3.99
CA VAL A 184 5.45 -9.80 -5.22
C VAL A 184 6.43 -9.87 -6.40
N LYS A 185 6.08 -10.66 -7.41
CA LYS A 185 6.86 -10.82 -8.64
C LYS A 185 5.95 -10.65 -9.85
N ILE A 186 6.40 -9.89 -10.85
CA ILE A 186 5.73 -9.82 -12.15
C ILE A 186 6.20 -10.98 -13.01
N LEU A 187 5.26 -11.77 -13.48
CA LEU A 187 5.50 -12.92 -14.35
C LEU A 187 4.94 -12.63 -15.75
N ASP A 188 5.68 -13.01 -16.78
CA ASP A 188 5.19 -13.09 -18.16
C ASP A 188 4.74 -14.51 -18.47
N ASP A 189 4.14 -14.69 -19.63
CA ASP A 189 3.78 -15.98 -20.21
C ASP A 189 2.92 -16.82 -19.25
N GLN A 190 1.96 -16.19 -18.63
CA GLN A 190 0.96 -16.87 -17.80
C GLN A 190 -0.34 -17.00 -18.55
N TRP A 191 -0.87 -18.21 -18.58
CA TRP A 191 -2.22 -18.47 -19.09
C TRP A 191 -3.25 -18.28 -18.00
N PHE A 192 -4.34 -17.62 -18.37
CA PHE A 192 -5.49 -17.38 -17.50
C PHE A 192 -6.75 -17.94 -18.14
N LEU A 193 -7.59 -18.56 -17.34
CA LEU A 193 -8.98 -18.84 -17.70
C LEU A 193 -9.77 -17.53 -17.54
N ASN A 194 -10.33 -17.05 -18.63
CA ASN A 194 -11.05 -15.78 -18.63
C ASN A 194 -12.49 -15.94 -18.12
N TYR A 195 -12.65 -16.21 -16.84
CA TYR A 195 -13.97 -16.26 -16.20
C TYR A 195 -14.64 -14.88 -16.03
N ALA A 196 -13.92 -13.79 -16.35
CA ALA A 196 -14.49 -12.46 -16.37
C ALA A 196 -15.31 -12.18 -17.63
N ASP A 197 -15.21 -13.01 -18.69
CA ASP A 197 -15.90 -12.84 -19.96
C ASP A 197 -17.42 -12.78 -19.77
N PRO A 198 -18.08 -11.66 -20.16
CA PRO A 198 -19.53 -11.51 -20.02
C PRO A 198 -20.31 -12.58 -20.76
N ALA A 199 -19.87 -12.97 -21.96
CA ALA A 199 -20.55 -13.99 -22.76
C ALA A 199 -20.51 -15.36 -22.09
N TRP A 200 -19.36 -15.70 -21.48
CA TRP A 200 -19.25 -16.91 -20.68
C TRP A 200 -20.19 -16.88 -19.45
N LYS A 201 -20.24 -15.77 -18.73
CA LYS A 201 -21.12 -15.61 -17.56
C LYS A 201 -22.60 -15.74 -17.95
N GLU A 202 -23.01 -15.12 -19.05
CA GLU A 202 -24.37 -15.21 -19.58
C GLU A 202 -24.74 -16.67 -19.89
N GLN A 203 -23.83 -17.42 -20.53
CA GLN A 203 -24.06 -18.84 -20.82
C GLN A 203 -24.21 -19.66 -19.53
N ILE A 204 -23.40 -19.42 -18.51
CA ILE A 204 -23.52 -20.13 -17.23
C ILE A 204 -24.85 -19.80 -16.55
N HIS A 205 -25.22 -18.52 -16.47
CA HIS A 205 -26.51 -18.09 -15.92
C HIS A 205 -27.71 -18.72 -16.66
N ALA A 206 -27.62 -18.86 -17.96
CA ALA A 206 -28.64 -19.54 -18.77
C ALA A 206 -28.72 -21.06 -18.53
N GLN A 207 -27.62 -21.68 -18.06
CA GLN A 207 -27.59 -23.12 -17.74
C GLN A 207 -27.96 -23.43 -16.29
N LEU A 208 -27.62 -22.58 -15.34
CA LEU A 208 -27.87 -22.82 -13.91
C LEU A 208 -29.31 -23.22 -13.58
N PRO A 209 -30.36 -22.60 -14.16
CA PRO A 209 -31.76 -23.05 -13.94
C PRO A 209 -32.05 -24.47 -14.37
N LYS A 210 -31.30 -25.02 -15.32
CA LYS A 210 -31.47 -26.38 -15.87
C LYS A 210 -30.74 -27.45 -15.06
N VAL A 211 -29.87 -27.03 -14.13
CA VAL A 211 -29.12 -27.95 -13.29
C VAL A 211 -29.91 -28.27 -12.02
N ALA A 212 -30.08 -29.55 -11.73
CA ALA A 212 -30.64 -29.99 -10.47
C ALA A 212 -29.58 -29.83 -9.36
N LEU A 213 -29.79 -28.88 -8.47
CA LEU A 213 -28.89 -28.62 -7.33
C LEU A 213 -29.51 -29.21 -6.04
N VAL A 214 -28.67 -29.84 -5.23
CA VAL A 214 -29.06 -30.43 -3.94
C VAL A 214 -28.10 -29.94 -2.85
N PRO A 215 -28.59 -29.20 -1.85
CA PRO A 215 -29.94 -28.70 -1.71
C PRO A 215 -30.19 -27.49 -2.68
N PRO A 216 -31.44 -27.18 -3.04
CA PRO A 216 -31.74 -26.12 -4.02
C PRO A 216 -31.24 -24.73 -3.65
N GLU A 217 -31.09 -24.44 -2.36
CA GLU A 217 -30.68 -23.16 -1.81
C GLU A 217 -29.25 -22.74 -2.25
N VAL A 218 -28.40 -23.71 -2.62
CA VAL A 218 -27.04 -23.44 -3.10
C VAL A 218 -27.02 -22.70 -4.45
N ARG A 219 -28.14 -22.61 -5.16
CA ARG A 219 -28.24 -21.89 -6.43
C ARG A 219 -27.77 -20.44 -6.31
N ALA A 220 -28.25 -19.73 -5.30
CA ALA A 220 -27.86 -18.34 -5.07
C ALA A 220 -26.34 -18.19 -4.82
N GLU A 221 -25.70 -19.20 -4.22
CA GLU A 221 -24.25 -19.23 -4.01
C GLU A 221 -23.51 -19.42 -5.33
N PHE A 222 -23.97 -20.31 -6.20
CA PHE A 222 -23.41 -20.49 -7.55
C PHE A 222 -23.52 -19.22 -8.38
N GLU A 223 -24.68 -18.56 -8.39
CA GLU A 223 -24.88 -17.31 -9.11
C GLU A 223 -23.92 -16.21 -8.64
N ARG A 224 -23.80 -15.99 -7.32
CA ARG A 224 -22.84 -15.05 -6.74
C ARG A 224 -21.40 -15.41 -7.08
N THR A 225 -21.06 -16.68 -7.07
CA THR A 225 -19.71 -17.17 -7.42
C THR A 225 -19.39 -16.84 -8.87
N VAL A 226 -20.32 -17.10 -9.80
CA VAL A 226 -20.13 -16.79 -11.22
C VAL A 226 -19.94 -15.28 -11.43
N ASP A 227 -20.74 -14.44 -10.74
CA ASP A 227 -20.61 -12.99 -10.83
C ASP A 227 -19.27 -12.49 -10.28
N TRP A 228 -18.81 -13.09 -9.18
CA TRP A 228 -17.55 -12.75 -8.52
C TRP A 228 -16.30 -13.20 -9.30
N LEU A 229 -16.37 -14.30 -10.07
CA LEU A 229 -15.22 -14.85 -10.78
C LEU A 229 -14.58 -13.82 -11.72
N LYS A 230 -13.25 -13.77 -11.65
CA LYS A 230 -12.33 -12.97 -12.48
C LYS A 230 -11.43 -13.92 -13.28
N GLU A 231 -10.44 -13.35 -13.96
CA GLU A 231 -9.40 -14.14 -14.62
C GLU A 231 -8.67 -15.01 -13.58
N TRP A 232 -8.53 -16.30 -13.90
CA TRP A 232 -7.91 -17.26 -12.99
C TRP A 232 -6.63 -17.83 -13.58
N PRO A 233 -5.45 -17.65 -12.93
CA PRO A 233 -4.20 -18.20 -13.44
C PRO A 233 -4.24 -19.73 -13.43
N CYS A 234 -3.98 -20.37 -14.59
CA CYS A 234 -4.03 -21.82 -14.75
C CYS A 234 -2.68 -22.47 -15.03
N THR A 235 -1.60 -21.67 -15.17
CA THR A 235 -0.24 -22.19 -15.36
C THR A 235 0.65 -21.92 -14.16
N ARG A 236 1.69 -22.74 -14.02
CA ARG A 236 2.74 -22.60 -13.01
C ARG A 236 4.07 -23.01 -13.63
N ARG A 237 5.14 -22.26 -13.29
CA ARG A 237 6.50 -22.56 -13.77
C ARG A 237 7.24 -23.55 -12.88
N VAL A 238 6.71 -23.89 -11.71
CA VAL A 238 7.37 -24.76 -10.71
C VAL A 238 6.35 -25.74 -10.13
N GLY A 239 6.77 -26.97 -9.96
CA GLY A 239 5.96 -28.03 -9.37
C GLY A 239 5.65 -29.16 -10.35
N LEU A 240 4.84 -30.11 -9.91
CA LEU A 240 4.33 -31.20 -10.75
C LEU A 240 3.13 -30.68 -11.57
N GLY A 241 3.12 -31.01 -12.85
CA GLY A 241 2.06 -30.63 -13.78
C GLY A 241 2.24 -31.28 -15.14
N THR A 242 1.35 -30.97 -16.06
CA THR A 242 1.44 -31.32 -17.49
C THR A 242 1.66 -30.07 -18.29
N HIS A 243 2.28 -30.21 -19.48
CA HIS A 243 2.34 -29.12 -20.44
C HIS A 243 0.94 -28.65 -20.83
N VAL A 244 0.80 -27.36 -21.05
CA VAL A 244 -0.45 -26.81 -21.61
C VAL A 244 -0.57 -27.31 -23.06
N PRO A 245 -1.69 -27.91 -23.48
CA PRO A 245 -1.78 -28.56 -24.81
C PRO A 245 -1.51 -27.64 -26.00
N TRP A 246 -1.76 -26.35 -25.85
CA TRP A 246 -1.60 -25.33 -26.90
C TRP A 246 -0.31 -24.50 -26.74
N ASP A 247 0.46 -24.72 -25.68
CA ASP A 247 1.72 -24.03 -25.42
C ASP A 247 2.75 -25.03 -24.85
N PRO A 248 3.59 -25.62 -25.70
CA PRO A 248 4.52 -26.69 -25.31
C PRO A 248 5.83 -26.18 -24.66
N LYS A 249 5.95 -24.85 -24.38
CA LYS A 249 7.18 -24.26 -23.83
C LYS A 249 7.35 -24.50 -22.32
#